data_49dc0bb15979dbf91576aaabd15290fa
#
_entry.id   49dc0bb15979dbf91576aaabd15290fa
#
_cell.length_a   1.000
_cell.length_b   1.000
_cell.length_c   1.000
_cell.angle_alpha   90.00
_cell.angle_beta   90.00
_cell.angle_gamma   90.00
#
_symmetry.space_group_name_H-M   'P 1'
#
loop_
_entity.id
_entity.type
_entity.pdbx_description
1 polymer ?
#
loop_
_entity_poly.entity_id
_entity_poly.type
_entity_poly.pdbx_seq_one_letter_code
_entity_poly.pdbx_strand_id
1 'polypeptide(L)'
;NSVYEVVKNGVNLGEFRLSIPGEHNISNSLTVIYLATEFGCSLEFIKDKIYNFKGANRRYQVIYDKEIKIIDDYAHHPTEIKVTIEAAKKNEGKKVNVIFQPHRYSRTKFFLKDFVDALKLADKLILMPIYSAGEENTYDITSEKLAQMIGKDVLVCEKEEIEEIVKNNKESNEIF
;
A
#
# COMPACT_ATOMS: atom_id res chain seq x y z
N ASN A 1 15.73 -2.75 -5.19
CA ASN A 1 16.59 -3.32 -4.14
C ASN A 1 17.21 -2.17 -3.35
N SER A 2 17.07 -2.19 -2.02
CA SER A 2 17.71 -1.24 -1.12
C SER A 2 18.99 -1.85 -0.56
N VAL A 3 20.08 -1.04 -0.49
CA VAL A 3 21.36 -1.41 0.13
C VAL A 3 21.63 -0.39 1.23
N TYR A 4 21.94 -0.85 2.43
CA TYR A 4 22.16 0.00 3.61
C TYR A 4 23.11 -0.64 4.60
N GLU A 5 23.82 0.17 5.38
CA GLU A 5 24.65 -0.29 6.47
C GLU A 5 23.90 -0.27 7.80
N VAL A 6 24.19 -1.23 8.65
CA VAL A 6 23.57 -1.35 9.98
C VAL A 6 24.63 -1.20 11.05
N VAL A 7 24.39 -0.26 11.97
CA VAL A 7 25.23 -0.07 13.17
C VAL A 7 24.38 -0.37 14.41
N LYS A 8 24.84 -1.28 15.26
CA LYS A 8 24.21 -1.64 16.53
C LYS A 8 25.14 -1.30 17.68
N ASN A 9 24.74 -0.39 18.56
CA ASN A 9 25.53 0.05 19.71
C ASN A 9 26.99 0.43 19.37
N GLY A 10 27.18 1.15 18.24
CA GLY A 10 28.48 1.57 17.76
C GLY A 10 29.28 0.50 16.99
N VAL A 11 28.78 -0.72 16.90
CA VAL A 11 29.39 -1.81 16.13
C VAL A 11 28.77 -1.88 14.74
N ASN A 12 29.59 -1.75 13.69
CA ASN A 12 29.13 -1.93 12.32
C ASN A 12 28.91 -3.40 12.02
N LEU A 13 27.65 -3.77 11.71
CA LEU A 13 27.23 -5.12 11.32
C LEU A 13 27.39 -5.34 9.81
N GLY A 14 27.83 -4.32 9.07
CA GLY A 14 28.09 -4.33 7.65
C GLY A 14 26.86 -4.07 6.79
N GLU A 15 27.00 -4.31 5.49
CA GLU A 15 25.99 -4.09 4.47
C GLU A 15 24.89 -5.15 4.54
N PHE A 16 23.65 -4.67 4.41
CA PHE A 16 22.44 -5.47 4.23
C PHE A 16 21.76 -5.11 2.91
N ARG A 17 21.10 -6.06 2.31
CA ARG A 17 20.34 -5.90 1.06
C ARG A 17 18.91 -6.35 1.26
N LEU A 18 17.97 -5.50 0.87
CA LEU A 18 16.54 -5.78 0.96
C LEU A 18 15.94 -5.75 -0.44
N SER A 19 15.25 -6.82 -0.83
CA SER A 19 14.70 -6.98 -2.19
C SER A 19 13.38 -6.23 -2.38
N ILE A 20 12.69 -5.85 -1.30
CA ILE A 20 11.44 -5.07 -1.36
C ILE A 20 11.72 -3.56 -1.28
N PRO A 21 10.96 -2.71 -2.00
CA PRO A 21 11.19 -1.27 -2.02
C PRO A 21 10.62 -0.57 -0.78
N GLY A 22 11.09 0.64 -0.51
CA GLY A 22 10.53 1.57 0.47
C GLY A 22 11.39 1.72 1.73
N GLU A 23 11.61 2.98 2.16
CA GLU A 23 12.39 3.31 3.35
C GLU A 23 11.78 2.72 4.63
N HIS A 24 10.45 2.64 4.69
CA HIS A 24 9.76 2.01 5.81
C HIS A 24 10.11 0.51 5.94
N ASN A 25 10.40 -0.18 4.83
CA ASN A 25 10.84 -1.57 4.88
C ASN A 25 12.27 -1.71 5.39
N ILE A 26 13.14 -0.72 5.11
CA ILE A 26 14.46 -0.65 5.74
C ILE A 26 14.28 -0.49 7.25
N SER A 27 13.46 0.46 7.71
CA SER A 27 13.17 0.66 9.12
C SER A 27 12.61 -0.60 9.80
N ASN A 28 11.66 -1.29 9.16
CA ASN A 28 11.11 -2.55 9.66
C ASN A 28 12.19 -3.65 9.76
N SER A 29 13.10 -3.71 8.80
CA SER A 29 14.19 -4.70 8.80
C SER A 29 15.16 -4.50 9.96
N LEU A 30 15.38 -3.26 10.41
CA LEU A 30 16.23 -2.98 11.57
C LEU A 30 15.70 -3.67 12.84
N THR A 31 14.38 -3.68 13.03
CA THR A 31 13.76 -4.39 14.16
C THR A 31 14.02 -5.91 14.07
N VAL A 32 13.88 -6.47 12.87
CA VAL A 32 14.17 -7.90 12.64
C VAL A 32 15.64 -8.21 12.89
N ILE A 33 16.56 -7.39 12.38
CA ILE A 33 18.00 -7.56 12.58
C ILE A 33 18.34 -7.49 14.08
N TYR A 34 17.79 -6.49 14.78
CA TYR A 34 18.01 -6.33 16.21
C TYR A 34 17.55 -7.58 16.98
N LEU A 35 16.30 -7.99 16.80
CA LEU A 35 15.76 -9.15 17.52
C LEU A 35 16.50 -10.44 17.17
N ALA A 36 16.76 -10.69 15.89
CA ALA A 36 17.48 -11.89 15.46
C ALA A 36 18.90 -11.97 16.06
N THR A 37 19.59 -10.83 16.16
CA THR A 37 20.91 -10.80 16.82
C THR A 37 20.80 -11.06 18.31
N GLU A 38 19.77 -10.55 19.02
CA GLU A 38 19.54 -10.84 20.44
C GLU A 38 19.22 -12.34 20.68
N PHE A 39 18.54 -12.98 19.72
CA PHE A 39 18.29 -14.42 19.77
C PHE A 39 19.48 -15.29 19.31
N GLY A 40 20.64 -14.68 19.04
CA GLY A 40 21.88 -15.39 18.70
C GLY A 40 21.95 -15.91 17.26
N CYS A 41 21.12 -15.42 16.35
CA CYS A 41 21.27 -15.75 14.93
C CYS A 41 22.57 -15.15 14.36
N SER A 42 23.26 -15.89 13.50
CA SER A 42 24.46 -15.38 12.84
C SER A 42 24.09 -14.26 11.83
N LEU A 43 25.00 -13.28 11.66
CA LEU A 43 24.79 -12.18 10.70
C LEU A 43 24.62 -12.69 9.28
N GLU A 44 25.33 -13.72 8.90
CA GLU A 44 25.21 -14.34 7.57
C GLU A 44 23.81 -14.90 7.34
N PHE A 45 23.27 -15.62 8.31
CA PHE A 45 21.89 -16.14 8.25
C PHE A 45 20.88 -14.99 8.14
N ILE A 46 21.03 -13.94 8.96
CA ILE A 46 20.12 -12.78 8.95
C ILE A 46 20.17 -12.09 7.58
N LYS A 47 21.36 -11.85 7.03
CA LYS A 47 21.56 -11.23 5.70
C LYS A 47 20.90 -12.04 4.59
N ASP A 48 21.09 -13.37 4.61
CA ASP A 48 20.46 -14.28 3.65
C ASP A 48 18.91 -14.18 3.71
N LYS A 49 18.33 -14.24 4.92
CA LYS A 49 16.87 -14.21 5.10
C LYS A 49 16.27 -12.86 4.71
N ILE A 50 16.93 -11.75 5.02
CA ILE A 50 16.49 -10.41 4.61
C ILE A 50 16.56 -10.25 3.10
N TYR A 51 17.64 -10.68 2.46
CA TYR A 51 17.78 -10.62 1.01
C TYR A 51 16.73 -11.44 0.27
N ASN A 52 16.43 -12.64 0.77
CA ASN A 52 15.47 -13.56 0.17
C ASN A 52 14.01 -13.25 0.53
N PHE A 53 13.76 -12.31 1.44
CA PHE A 53 12.40 -11.91 1.79
C PHE A 53 11.75 -11.15 0.64
N LYS A 54 10.64 -11.68 0.13
CA LYS A 54 9.90 -11.12 -1.02
C LYS A 54 8.76 -10.19 -0.61
N GLY A 55 8.66 -9.86 0.66
CA GLY A 55 7.55 -9.07 1.22
C GLY A 55 6.47 -9.95 1.83
N ALA A 56 5.62 -9.32 2.62
CA ALA A 56 4.39 -9.96 3.08
C ALA A 56 3.35 -9.92 1.95
N ASN A 57 2.48 -10.92 1.92
CA ASN A 57 1.32 -10.89 1.02
C ASN A 57 0.50 -9.62 1.27
N ARG A 58 -0.02 -9.03 0.21
CA ARG A 58 -0.80 -7.80 0.27
C ARG A 58 -0.03 -6.60 0.87
N ARG A 59 1.27 -6.49 0.59
CA ARG A 59 2.11 -5.33 0.93
C ARG A 59 2.90 -4.93 -0.30
N TYR A 60 2.35 -4.01 -1.10
CA TYR A 60 2.85 -3.62 -2.42
C TYR A 60 3.14 -4.85 -3.29
N GLN A 61 2.24 -5.84 -3.24
CA GLN A 61 2.42 -7.11 -3.94
C GLN A 61 2.02 -6.97 -5.40
N VAL A 62 2.97 -7.10 -6.30
CA VAL A 62 2.68 -7.18 -7.74
C VAL A 62 2.04 -8.54 -8.03
N ILE A 63 0.76 -8.54 -8.40
CA ILE A 63 -0.01 -9.75 -8.72
C ILE A 63 -0.17 -9.97 -10.22
N TYR A 64 -0.01 -8.91 -11.02
CA TYR A 64 -0.02 -8.97 -12.48
C TYR A 64 0.90 -7.88 -13.05
N ASP A 65 1.70 -8.21 -14.06
CA ASP A 65 2.65 -7.29 -14.70
C ASP A 65 2.83 -7.65 -16.17
N LYS A 66 1.92 -7.18 -17.02
CA LYS A 66 1.96 -7.31 -18.48
C LYS A 66 1.50 -6.01 -19.13
N GLU A 67 0.32 -6.01 -19.79
CA GLU A 67 -0.26 -4.82 -20.44
C GLU A 67 -0.58 -3.73 -19.41
N ILE A 68 -1.05 -4.14 -18.26
CA ILE A 68 -1.25 -3.32 -17.05
C ILE A 68 -0.45 -3.92 -15.90
N LYS A 69 -0.20 -3.14 -14.87
CA LYS A 69 0.35 -3.66 -13.61
C LYS A 69 -0.73 -3.61 -12.54
N ILE A 70 -0.93 -4.70 -11.80
CA ILE A 70 -1.83 -4.76 -10.67
C ILE A 70 -1.03 -5.00 -9.39
N ILE A 71 -1.25 -4.11 -8.42
CA ILE A 71 -0.58 -4.14 -7.12
C ILE A 71 -1.65 -4.32 -6.04
N ASP A 72 -1.54 -5.38 -5.25
CA ASP A 72 -2.38 -5.58 -4.05
C ASP A 72 -1.66 -5.05 -2.81
N ASP A 73 -2.30 -4.10 -2.11
CA ASP A 73 -1.82 -3.57 -0.85
C ASP A 73 -2.92 -3.57 0.21
N TYR A 74 -2.58 -3.95 1.43
CA TYR A 74 -3.51 -3.97 2.56
C TYR A 74 -3.69 -2.59 3.22
N ALA A 75 -3.19 -1.54 2.60
CA ALA A 75 -3.32 -0.18 3.09
C ALA A 75 -4.79 0.17 3.36
N HIS A 76 -5.08 0.55 4.59
CA HIS A 76 -6.44 0.87 5.05
C HIS A 76 -6.47 2.10 5.97
N HIS A 77 -5.32 2.66 6.29
CA HIS A 77 -5.15 3.94 6.96
C HIS A 77 -4.72 5.01 5.93
N PRO A 78 -5.19 6.26 6.00
CA PRO A 78 -4.85 7.30 5.02
C PRO A 78 -3.34 7.46 4.78
N THR A 79 -2.53 7.38 5.82
CA THR A 79 -1.07 7.46 5.70
C THR A 79 -0.49 6.31 4.88
N GLU A 80 -0.99 5.08 5.09
CA GLU A 80 -0.55 3.91 4.31
C GLU A 80 -0.94 4.08 2.83
N ILE A 81 -2.19 4.47 2.57
CA ILE A 81 -2.71 4.70 1.21
C ILE A 81 -1.86 5.74 0.49
N LYS A 82 -1.57 6.87 1.14
CA LYS A 82 -0.73 7.92 0.59
C LYS A 82 0.65 7.39 0.20
N VAL A 83 1.32 6.69 1.11
CA VAL A 83 2.67 6.14 0.88
C VAL A 83 2.66 5.13 -0.28
N THR A 84 1.63 4.27 -0.36
CA THR A 84 1.50 3.29 -1.44
C THR A 84 1.31 3.97 -2.80
N ILE A 85 0.44 4.99 -2.90
CA ILE A 85 0.22 5.73 -4.14
C ILE A 85 1.48 6.48 -4.57
N GLU A 86 2.14 7.18 -3.64
CA GLU A 86 3.39 7.90 -3.91
C GLU A 86 4.51 6.95 -4.36
N ALA A 87 4.61 5.77 -3.74
CA ALA A 87 5.57 4.74 -4.14
C ALA A 87 5.29 4.22 -5.55
N ALA A 88 4.01 3.97 -5.90
CA ALA A 88 3.61 3.53 -7.22
C ALA A 88 3.96 4.59 -8.29
N LYS A 89 3.64 5.86 -8.06
CA LYS A 89 3.98 6.97 -8.97
C LYS A 89 5.48 7.11 -9.16
N LYS A 90 6.27 7.03 -8.09
CA LYS A 90 7.73 7.19 -8.14
C LYS A 90 8.41 6.02 -8.85
N ASN A 91 7.99 4.79 -8.56
CA ASN A 91 8.69 3.60 -9.04
C ASN A 91 8.35 3.25 -10.48
N GLU A 92 7.14 3.55 -10.91
CA GLU A 92 6.63 3.07 -12.18
C GLU A 92 6.53 4.15 -13.27
N GLY A 93 6.45 5.43 -12.86
CA GLY A 93 6.33 6.55 -13.82
C GLY A 93 5.06 6.49 -14.69
N LYS A 94 4.04 5.80 -14.21
CA LYS A 94 2.79 5.49 -14.91
C LYS A 94 1.61 6.18 -14.24
N LYS A 95 0.46 6.23 -14.93
CA LYS A 95 -0.80 6.62 -14.30
C LYS A 95 -1.17 5.57 -13.25
N VAL A 96 -1.51 6.02 -12.06
CA VAL A 96 -1.90 5.18 -10.93
C VAL A 96 -3.39 5.29 -10.69
N ASN A 97 -4.11 4.23 -11.01
CA ASN A 97 -5.53 4.08 -10.71
C ASN A 97 -5.65 3.37 -9.35
N VAL A 98 -6.56 3.82 -8.53
CA VAL A 98 -6.76 3.24 -7.20
C VAL A 98 -8.15 2.66 -7.10
N ILE A 99 -8.22 1.40 -6.70
CA ILE A 99 -9.46 0.73 -6.30
C ILE A 99 -9.41 0.62 -4.78
N PHE A 100 -10.35 1.28 -4.10
CA PHE A 100 -10.33 1.33 -2.64
C PHE A 100 -11.68 0.98 -2.04
N GLN A 101 -11.66 0.05 -1.08
CA GLN A 101 -12.78 -0.23 -0.20
C GLN A 101 -12.54 0.35 1.18
N PRO A 102 -13.25 1.41 1.58
CA PRO A 102 -13.14 1.92 2.94
C PRO A 102 -13.58 0.85 3.94
N HIS A 103 -12.86 0.74 5.06
CA HIS A 103 -13.11 -0.27 6.08
C HIS A 103 -13.53 0.39 7.37
N ARG A 104 -14.76 0.13 7.81
CA ARG A 104 -15.49 0.67 8.95
C ARG A 104 -15.98 2.12 8.76
N TYR A 105 -17.22 2.34 9.13
CA TYR A 105 -17.83 3.68 9.12
C TYR A 105 -17.11 4.64 10.08
N SER A 106 -16.81 4.17 11.30
CA SER A 106 -16.09 4.95 12.31
C SER A 106 -14.76 5.47 11.79
N ARG A 107 -13.90 4.60 11.24
CA ARG A 107 -12.61 4.99 10.70
C ARG A 107 -12.75 5.97 9.55
N THR A 108 -13.65 5.69 8.60
CA THR A 108 -13.88 6.56 7.45
C THR A 108 -14.31 7.95 7.88
N LYS A 109 -15.15 8.05 8.90
CA LYS A 109 -15.60 9.33 9.44
C LYS A 109 -14.50 10.08 10.19
N PHE A 110 -13.77 9.39 11.08
CA PHE A 110 -12.75 10.04 11.92
C PHE A 110 -11.56 10.55 11.09
N PHE A 111 -11.17 9.85 10.05
CA PHE A 111 -10.06 10.23 9.16
C PHE A 111 -10.54 10.79 7.82
N LEU A 112 -11.76 11.33 7.76
CA LEU A 112 -12.41 11.72 6.50
C LEU A 112 -11.56 12.67 5.66
N LYS A 113 -11.00 13.72 6.27
CA LYS A 113 -10.14 14.68 5.60
C LYS A 113 -8.85 14.03 5.09
N ASP A 114 -8.23 13.20 5.91
CA ASP A 114 -6.99 12.52 5.56
C ASP A 114 -7.20 11.51 4.41
N PHE A 115 -8.35 10.81 4.37
CA PHE A 115 -8.74 9.96 3.24
C PHE A 115 -8.92 10.78 1.96
N VAL A 116 -9.61 11.92 2.04
CA VAL A 116 -9.77 12.81 0.89
C VAL A 116 -8.41 13.25 0.36
N ASP A 117 -7.50 13.68 1.23
CA ASP A 117 -6.19 14.18 0.83
C ASP A 117 -5.31 13.06 0.24
N ALA A 118 -5.35 11.85 0.82
CA ALA A 118 -4.59 10.70 0.31
C ALA A 118 -5.13 10.21 -1.04
N LEU A 119 -6.44 10.03 -1.16
CA LEU A 119 -7.09 9.49 -2.36
C LEU A 119 -7.06 10.45 -3.55
N LYS A 120 -6.97 11.76 -3.31
CA LYS A 120 -6.75 12.77 -4.37
C LYS A 120 -5.44 12.58 -5.13
N LEU A 121 -4.50 11.84 -4.60
CA LEU A 121 -3.23 11.54 -5.28
C LEU A 121 -3.39 10.54 -6.43
N ALA A 122 -4.45 9.75 -6.45
CA ALA A 122 -4.73 8.84 -7.56
C ALA A 122 -5.02 9.59 -8.86
N ASP A 123 -4.69 9.02 -10.01
CA ASP A 123 -5.04 9.60 -11.32
C ASP A 123 -6.49 9.27 -11.68
N LYS A 124 -6.95 8.05 -11.40
CA LYS A 124 -8.36 7.64 -11.38
C LYS A 124 -8.66 6.96 -10.04
N LEU A 125 -9.87 7.11 -9.55
CA LEU A 125 -10.29 6.51 -8.28
C LEU A 125 -11.61 5.76 -8.45
N ILE A 126 -11.61 4.51 -7.98
CA ILE A 126 -12.78 3.66 -7.88
C ILE A 126 -12.99 3.36 -6.40
N LEU A 127 -14.15 3.70 -5.88
CA LEU A 127 -14.54 3.40 -4.51
C LEU A 127 -15.57 2.28 -4.50
N MET A 128 -15.35 1.30 -3.64
CA MET A 128 -16.38 0.31 -3.30
C MET A 128 -17.19 0.79 -2.08
N PRO A 129 -18.39 0.26 -1.84
CA PRO A 129 -19.13 0.51 -0.63
C PRO A 129 -18.30 0.24 0.62
N ILE A 130 -18.53 1.04 1.67
CA ILE A 130 -17.81 0.88 2.94
C ILE A 130 -18.07 -0.51 3.50
N TYR A 131 -17.02 -1.29 3.75
CA TYR A 131 -17.14 -2.54 4.47
C TYR A 131 -17.37 -2.25 5.96
N SER A 132 -18.54 -2.61 6.46
CA SER A 132 -18.98 -2.26 7.82
C SER A 132 -18.17 -2.94 8.92
N ALA A 133 -17.69 -4.16 8.68
CA ALA A 133 -17.06 -5.02 9.70
C ALA A 133 -17.94 -5.17 10.97
N GLY A 134 -19.26 -5.23 10.78
CA GLY A 134 -20.24 -5.35 11.86
C GLY A 134 -20.66 -4.04 12.52
N GLU A 135 -20.16 -2.89 12.07
CA GLU A 135 -20.61 -1.58 12.56
C GLU A 135 -21.95 -1.17 11.90
N GLU A 136 -22.82 -0.53 12.67
CA GLU A 136 -23.96 0.22 12.13
C GLU A 136 -23.47 1.61 11.66
N ASN A 137 -24.05 2.12 10.58
CA ASN A 137 -23.72 3.43 10.06
C ASN A 137 -24.42 4.55 10.86
N THR A 138 -23.94 4.79 12.07
CA THR A 138 -24.40 5.91 12.92
C THR A 138 -23.72 7.24 12.58
N TYR A 139 -22.72 7.22 11.71
CA TYR A 139 -21.89 8.38 11.35
C TYR A 139 -22.38 9.11 10.10
N ASP A 140 -23.42 8.62 9.47
CA ASP A 140 -23.96 9.16 8.22
C ASP A 140 -22.86 9.37 7.14
N ILE A 141 -22.00 8.37 6.98
CA ILE A 141 -20.91 8.36 5.97
C ILE A 141 -21.13 7.26 4.96
N THR A 142 -20.95 7.56 3.67
CA THR A 142 -21.01 6.59 2.58
C THR A 142 -19.84 6.84 1.61
N SER A 143 -19.61 5.89 0.71
CA SER A 143 -18.58 6.05 -0.33
C SER A 143 -18.93 7.16 -1.31
N GLU A 144 -20.21 7.40 -1.59
CA GLU A 144 -20.68 8.52 -2.42
C GLU A 144 -20.38 9.87 -1.77
N LYS A 145 -20.59 10.00 -0.45
CA LYS A 145 -20.24 11.22 0.29
C LYS A 145 -18.73 11.46 0.26
N LEU A 146 -17.94 10.39 0.43
CA LEU A 146 -16.48 10.47 0.30
C LEU A 146 -16.08 10.89 -1.12
N ALA A 147 -16.67 10.30 -2.16
CA ALA A 147 -16.44 10.65 -3.56
C ALA A 147 -16.73 12.13 -3.84
N GLN A 148 -17.87 12.64 -3.38
CA GLN A 148 -18.25 14.05 -3.52
C GLN A 148 -17.20 14.99 -2.89
N MET A 149 -16.67 14.64 -1.74
CA MET A 149 -15.66 15.46 -1.05
C MET A 149 -14.29 15.41 -1.74
N ILE A 150 -13.95 14.31 -2.41
CA ILE A 150 -12.74 14.20 -3.20
C ILE A 150 -12.83 15.12 -4.42
N GLY A 151 -14.01 15.28 -5.04
CA GLY A 151 -14.27 16.26 -6.08
C GLY A 151 -13.56 16.00 -7.42
N LYS A 152 -13.07 14.79 -7.66
CA LYS A 152 -12.60 14.28 -8.96
C LYS A 152 -13.66 13.35 -9.54
N ASP A 153 -13.44 12.89 -10.79
CA ASP A 153 -14.18 11.78 -11.37
C ASP A 153 -13.89 10.50 -10.56
N VAL A 154 -14.70 10.28 -9.55
CA VAL A 154 -14.66 9.09 -8.71
C VAL A 154 -15.81 8.20 -9.10
N LEU A 155 -15.50 6.98 -9.53
CA LEU A 155 -16.51 5.96 -9.76
C LEU A 155 -16.80 5.25 -8.44
N VAL A 156 -18.06 5.15 -8.06
CA VAL A 156 -18.51 4.29 -6.96
C VAL A 156 -19.22 3.09 -7.58
N CYS A 157 -18.76 1.88 -7.28
CA CYS A 157 -19.32 0.66 -7.85
C CYS A 157 -19.21 -0.53 -6.90
N GLU A 158 -20.01 -1.55 -7.14
CA GLU A 158 -19.94 -2.82 -6.42
C GLU A 158 -18.73 -3.65 -6.86
N LYS A 159 -18.37 -4.63 -6.05
CA LYS A 159 -17.19 -5.47 -6.29
C LYS A 159 -17.26 -6.22 -7.63
N GLU A 160 -18.46 -6.66 -8.00
CA GLU A 160 -18.74 -7.44 -9.20
C GLU A 160 -18.45 -6.68 -10.49
N GLU A 161 -18.49 -5.34 -10.45
CA GLU A 161 -18.25 -4.47 -11.61
C GLU A 161 -16.77 -4.19 -11.84
N ILE A 162 -15.91 -4.41 -10.82
CA ILE A 162 -14.47 -4.06 -10.86
C ILE A 162 -13.74 -4.75 -12.02
N GLU A 163 -14.02 -6.04 -12.23
CA GLU A 163 -13.33 -6.81 -13.27
C GLU A 163 -13.61 -6.25 -14.68
N GLU A 164 -14.85 -5.87 -14.96
CA GLU A 164 -15.23 -5.28 -16.23
C GLU A 164 -14.61 -3.89 -16.40
N ILE A 165 -14.61 -3.07 -15.34
CA ILE A 165 -14.01 -1.75 -15.35
C ILE A 165 -12.51 -1.84 -15.64
N VAL A 166 -11.79 -2.75 -14.98
CA VAL A 166 -10.34 -2.95 -15.21
C VAL A 166 -10.09 -3.43 -16.63
N LYS A 167 -10.90 -4.37 -17.16
CA LYS A 167 -10.78 -4.87 -18.54
C LYS A 167 -11.01 -3.78 -19.58
N ASN A 168 -11.97 -2.88 -19.35
CA ASN A 168 -12.33 -1.82 -20.29
C ASN A 168 -11.37 -0.62 -20.25
N ASN A 169 -10.59 -0.48 -19.17
CA ASN A 169 -9.61 0.59 -19.00
C ASN A 169 -8.16 0.14 -19.27
N LYS A 170 -7.96 -0.86 -20.10
CA LYS A 170 -6.64 -1.35 -20.53
C LYS A 170 -5.95 -0.39 -21.52
N GLU A 171 -5.75 0.84 -21.14
CA GLU A 171 -4.76 1.66 -21.84
C GLU A 171 -3.38 1.16 -21.42
N SER A 172 -2.52 0.89 -22.40
CA SER A 172 -1.14 0.50 -22.14
C SER A 172 -0.48 1.57 -21.25
N ASN A 173 0.13 1.14 -20.16
CA ASN A 173 0.86 2.00 -19.23
C ASN A 173 0.10 2.49 -17.97
N GLU A 174 -0.92 1.78 -17.53
CA GLU A 174 -1.63 2.08 -16.28
C GLU A 174 -1.31 1.07 -15.16
N ILE A 175 -1.43 1.52 -13.90
CA ILE A 175 -1.34 0.69 -12.69
C ILE A 175 -2.70 0.72 -11.99
N PHE A 176 -3.11 -0.44 -11.50
CA PHE A 176 -4.27 -0.61 -10.63
C PHE A 176 -3.85 -1.20 -9.28
#